data_82cf024f13b249e40d1ba6caba6a3562
#
_entry.id   82cf024f13b249e40d1ba6caba6a3562
#
_cell.length_a   1.000
_cell.length_b   1.000
_cell.length_c   1.000
_cell.angle_alpha   90.00
_cell.angle_beta   90.00
_cell.angle_gamma   90.00
#
_symmetry.space_group_name_H-M   'P 1'
#
loop_
_entity.id
_entity.type
_entity.pdbx_description
1 polymer ?
#
loop_
_entity_poly.entity_id
_entity_poly.type
_entity_poly.pdbx_seq_one_letter_code
_entity_poly.pdbx_strand_id
1 'polypeptide(L)'
;FLTEESKKNIHRESPKKNLLKDLKVYFKTKKELDKYCKNEGILHQGYVAEIEHLEKFQIKDFIKQKKNLTFVCLDEVTDPRNIGSIIRSAASFNIDGLIVKERHFPRESKLMYKSASGCIEHLKIFEVSNINTTLKYLREKNFWVYGFDANSKEDFVDVKWEGNSILLFGSEGFGIKKHPSKYTDFNVKININSDIESLNISNSAAIVFHHIKQQKKIS
;
A
#
# COMPACT_ATOMS: atom_id res chain seq x y z
N PHE A 1 -14.50 20.23 -5.89
CA PHE A 1 -14.18 21.65 -5.62
C PHE A 1 -12.85 22.00 -6.27
N LEU A 2 -12.78 23.05 -7.07
CA LEU A 2 -11.54 23.47 -7.73
C LEU A 2 -11.50 24.99 -7.98
N THR A 3 -10.29 25.53 -8.22
CA THR A 3 -10.12 26.91 -8.65
C THR A 3 -10.28 27.02 -10.17
N GLU A 4 -10.61 28.22 -10.69
CA GLU A 4 -10.64 28.47 -12.12
C GLU A 4 -9.28 28.20 -12.82
N GLU A 5 -8.20 28.51 -12.15
CA GLU A 5 -6.84 28.24 -12.61
C GLU A 5 -6.59 26.73 -12.78
N SER A 6 -7.01 25.93 -11.78
CA SER A 6 -6.84 24.47 -11.82
C SER A 6 -7.68 23.82 -12.91
N LYS A 7 -8.88 24.33 -13.20
CA LYS A 7 -9.69 23.89 -14.34
C LYS A 7 -8.93 24.06 -15.66
N LYS A 8 -8.33 25.23 -15.87
CA LYS A 8 -7.53 25.50 -17.07
C LYS A 8 -6.33 24.54 -17.18
N ASN A 9 -5.66 24.27 -16.08
CA ASN A 9 -4.52 23.33 -16.05
C ASN A 9 -4.96 21.90 -16.40
N ILE A 10 -6.04 21.39 -15.84
CA ILE A 10 -6.60 20.07 -16.16
C ILE A 10 -6.87 19.94 -17.67
N HIS A 11 -7.50 20.95 -18.27
CA HIS A 11 -7.75 20.94 -19.72
C HIS A 11 -6.47 20.99 -20.55
N ARG A 12 -5.46 21.73 -20.10
CA ARG A 12 -4.17 21.83 -20.80
C ARG A 12 -3.37 20.50 -20.74
N GLU A 13 -3.37 19.83 -19.58
CA GLU A 13 -2.64 18.57 -19.38
C GLU A 13 -3.34 17.36 -20.00
N SER A 14 -4.66 17.41 -20.12
CA SER A 14 -5.46 16.30 -20.66
C SER A 14 -6.49 16.78 -21.69
N PRO A 15 -6.06 17.36 -22.83
CA PRO A 15 -6.96 18.01 -23.77
C PRO A 15 -7.94 17.05 -24.46
N LYS A 16 -7.58 15.76 -24.57
CA LYS A 16 -8.42 14.72 -25.22
C LYS A 16 -9.40 14.02 -24.26
N LYS A 17 -9.25 14.22 -22.96
CA LYS A 17 -10.13 13.61 -21.94
C LYS A 17 -10.88 14.70 -21.19
N ASN A 18 -12.19 14.71 -21.31
CA ASN A 18 -13.01 15.58 -20.45
C ASN A 18 -13.14 14.94 -19.05
N LEU A 19 -12.10 15.03 -18.25
CA LEU A 19 -12.01 14.43 -16.92
C LEU A 19 -13.06 14.95 -15.93
N LEU A 20 -13.71 16.07 -16.23
CA LEU A 20 -14.71 16.70 -15.37
C LEU A 20 -16.15 16.47 -15.84
N LYS A 21 -16.36 15.75 -16.96
CA LYS A 21 -17.67 15.62 -17.62
C LYS A 21 -18.75 15.06 -16.70
N ASP A 22 -18.39 14.02 -15.94
CA ASP A 22 -19.35 13.29 -15.11
C ASP A 22 -19.27 13.67 -13.62
N LEU A 23 -18.54 14.74 -13.30
CA LEU A 23 -18.34 15.22 -11.94
C LEU A 23 -19.16 16.46 -11.63
N LYS A 24 -19.71 16.55 -10.42
CA LYS A 24 -20.27 17.79 -9.89
C LYS A 24 -19.14 18.72 -9.50
N VAL A 25 -18.91 19.76 -10.29
CA VAL A 25 -17.82 20.72 -10.11
C VAL A 25 -18.32 21.98 -9.43
N TYR A 26 -17.65 22.38 -8.34
CA TYR A 26 -17.92 23.63 -7.62
C TYR A 26 -16.65 24.48 -7.61
N PHE A 27 -16.78 25.74 -8.02
CA PHE A 27 -15.67 26.69 -7.99
C PHE A 27 -15.48 27.29 -6.59
N LYS A 28 -14.26 27.32 -6.12
CA LYS A 28 -13.86 27.83 -4.82
C LYS A 28 -12.56 28.61 -4.91
N THR A 29 -12.37 29.57 -4.02
CA THR A 29 -11.09 30.25 -3.83
C THR A 29 -10.07 29.35 -3.12
N LYS A 30 -8.78 29.64 -3.26
CA LYS A 30 -7.72 28.92 -2.53
C LYS A 30 -7.98 28.92 -1.01
N LYS A 31 -8.41 30.07 -0.43
CA LYS A 31 -8.75 30.19 1.00
C LYS A 31 -9.91 29.28 1.44
N GLU A 32 -10.89 29.08 0.57
CA GLU A 32 -12.00 28.16 0.86
C GLU A 32 -11.54 26.70 0.76
N LEU A 33 -10.67 26.35 -0.20
CA LEU A 33 -10.10 25.02 -0.32
C LEU A 33 -9.17 24.68 0.86
N ASP A 34 -8.43 25.64 1.39
CA ASP A 34 -7.61 25.46 2.59
C ASP A 34 -8.40 24.93 3.78
N LYS A 35 -9.69 25.30 3.90
CA LYS A 35 -10.54 24.81 5.00
C LYS A 35 -10.71 23.29 5.00
N TYR A 36 -10.66 22.65 3.83
CA TYR A 36 -10.75 21.20 3.71
C TYR A 36 -9.42 20.48 4.03
N CYS A 37 -8.29 21.22 4.04
CA CYS A 37 -6.94 20.66 4.19
C CYS A 37 -6.25 21.01 5.53
N LYS A 38 -6.85 21.89 6.35
CA LYS A 38 -6.22 22.49 7.54
C LYS A 38 -5.67 21.48 8.56
N ASN A 39 -6.33 20.35 8.75
CA ASN A 39 -6.02 19.42 9.82
C ASN A 39 -4.80 18.51 9.55
N GLU A 40 -4.35 18.41 8.30
CA GLU A 40 -3.26 17.49 7.92
C GLU A 40 -2.08 18.22 7.23
N GLY A 41 -2.11 19.55 7.14
CA GLY A 41 -1.04 20.34 6.52
C GLY A 41 -0.82 20.03 5.03
N ILE A 42 -1.87 19.61 4.32
CA ILE A 42 -1.78 19.17 2.93
C ILE A 42 -1.98 20.34 1.99
N LEU A 43 -1.11 20.47 1.00
CA LEU A 43 -1.28 21.41 -0.11
C LEU A 43 -2.28 20.83 -1.11
N HIS A 44 -3.42 21.52 -1.31
CA HIS A 44 -4.51 21.07 -2.20
C HIS A 44 -4.25 21.32 -3.69
N GLN A 45 -3.23 22.09 -4.06
CA GLN A 45 -2.86 22.41 -5.46
C GLN A 45 -4.01 22.99 -6.30
N GLY A 46 -5.03 23.56 -5.65
CA GLY A 46 -6.18 24.19 -6.29
C GLY A 46 -7.37 23.28 -6.56
N TYR A 47 -7.39 22.04 -6.06
CA TYR A 47 -8.53 21.13 -6.13
C TYR A 47 -8.66 20.23 -4.91
N VAL A 48 -9.90 19.92 -4.56
CA VAL A 48 -10.28 18.98 -3.49
C VAL A 48 -11.43 18.12 -4.01
N ALA A 49 -11.33 16.81 -3.88
CA ALA A 49 -12.41 15.88 -4.19
C ALA A 49 -13.06 15.37 -2.89
N GLU A 50 -14.39 15.32 -2.91
CA GLU A 50 -15.16 14.53 -1.94
C GLU A 50 -15.44 13.19 -2.59
N ILE A 51 -15.06 12.12 -1.94
CA ILE A 51 -15.13 10.76 -2.48
C ILE A 51 -15.85 9.84 -1.50
N GLU A 52 -16.48 8.80 -2.02
CA GLU A 52 -16.96 7.68 -1.21
C GLU A 52 -15.80 6.76 -0.85
N HIS A 53 -15.95 6.02 0.25
CA HIS A 53 -14.98 4.99 0.60
C HIS A 53 -15.00 3.85 -0.40
N LEU A 54 -13.82 3.29 -0.65
CA LEU A 54 -13.71 2.09 -1.48
C LEU A 54 -14.45 0.91 -0.86
N GLU A 55 -14.95 0.03 -1.71
CA GLU A 55 -15.59 -1.22 -1.29
C GLU A 55 -14.68 -2.07 -0.41
N LYS A 56 -15.26 -2.69 0.61
CA LYS A 56 -14.55 -3.68 1.45
C LYS A 56 -14.53 -5.02 0.75
N PHE A 57 -13.34 -5.57 0.54
CA PHE A 57 -13.16 -6.89 -0.04
C PHE A 57 -12.94 -7.95 1.04
N GLN A 58 -13.54 -9.12 0.83
CA GLN A 58 -13.29 -10.29 1.67
C GLN A 58 -12.14 -11.11 1.09
N ILE A 59 -11.07 -11.27 1.84
CA ILE A 59 -9.88 -12.02 1.38
C ILE A 59 -10.22 -13.47 1.02
N LYS A 60 -11.17 -14.09 1.76
CA LYS A 60 -11.61 -15.46 1.54
C LYS A 60 -12.22 -15.69 0.15
N ASP A 61 -12.91 -14.69 -0.39
CA ASP A 61 -13.54 -14.81 -1.71
C ASP A 61 -12.55 -14.49 -2.82
N PHE A 62 -11.64 -13.57 -2.58
CA PHE A 62 -10.62 -13.19 -3.54
C PHE A 62 -9.65 -14.35 -3.87
N ILE A 63 -9.20 -15.11 -2.87
CA ILE A 63 -8.22 -16.19 -3.06
C ILE A 63 -8.77 -17.41 -3.81
N LYS A 64 -10.11 -17.56 -3.92
CA LYS A 64 -10.72 -18.66 -4.68
C LYS A 64 -10.56 -18.53 -6.18
N GLN A 65 -10.31 -17.31 -6.67
CA GLN A 65 -10.42 -16.97 -8.09
C GLN A 65 -9.05 -16.95 -8.81
N LYS A 66 -7.94 -16.93 -8.07
CA LYS A 66 -6.60 -16.73 -8.64
C LYS A 66 -5.56 -17.65 -8.00
N LYS A 67 -4.50 -17.94 -8.76
CA LYS A 67 -3.29 -18.65 -8.31
C LYS A 67 -2.08 -17.71 -8.38
N ASN A 68 -1.01 -18.07 -7.69
CA ASN A 68 0.25 -17.33 -7.66
C ASN A 68 0.10 -15.89 -7.13
N LEU A 69 -0.78 -15.73 -6.14
CA LEU A 69 -1.07 -14.44 -5.52
C LEU A 69 0.12 -13.96 -4.67
N THR A 70 0.37 -12.66 -4.71
CA THR A 70 1.31 -12.00 -3.81
C THR A 70 0.59 -10.92 -3.02
N PHE A 71 0.52 -11.09 -1.70
CA PHE A 71 -0.01 -10.10 -0.78
C PHE A 71 1.10 -9.41 -0.01
N VAL A 72 0.93 -8.14 0.30
CA VAL A 72 1.71 -7.46 1.32
C VAL A 72 0.88 -7.35 2.60
N CYS A 73 1.47 -7.63 3.74
CA CYS A 73 0.84 -7.52 5.06
C CYS A 73 1.63 -6.53 5.91
N LEU A 74 0.92 -5.51 6.44
CA LEU A 74 1.52 -4.50 7.30
C LEU A 74 1.12 -4.74 8.76
N ASP A 75 2.11 -5.07 9.60
CA ASP A 75 1.91 -5.25 11.04
C ASP A 75 2.30 -3.99 11.80
N GLU A 76 1.30 -3.29 12.36
CA GLU A 76 1.46 -2.07 13.17
C GLU A 76 2.16 -0.90 12.42
N VAL A 77 2.03 -0.85 11.11
CA VAL A 77 2.43 0.32 10.31
C VAL A 77 1.28 1.32 10.33
N THR A 78 1.52 2.51 10.86
CA THR A 78 0.47 3.50 11.13
C THR A 78 0.69 4.84 10.42
N ASP A 79 1.91 5.14 9.95
CA ASP A 79 2.15 6.40 9.22
C ASP A 79 1.42 6.38 7.86
N PRO A 80 0.47 7.32 7.65
CA PRO A 80 -0.29 7.41 6.41
C PRO A 80 0.57 7.62 5.16
N ARG A 81 1.73 8.29 5.29
CA ARG A 81 2.65 8.53 4.16
C ARG A 81 3.28 7.23 3.70
N ASN A 82 3.75 6.41 4.65
CA ASN A 82 4.34 5.12 4.35
C ASN A 82 3.30 4.17 3.76
N ILE A 83 2.10 4.09 4.35
CA ILE A 83 1.01 3.27 3.82
C ILE A 83 0.65 3.70 2.38
N GLY A 84 0.48 5.00 2.13
CA GLY A 84 0.19 5.51 0.79
C GLY A 84 1.29 5.22 -0.23
N SER A 85 2.56 5.35 0.15
CA SER A 85 3.71 5.03 -0.70
C SER A 85 3.81 3.53 -0.99
N ILE A 86 3.49 2.68 0.00
CA ILE A 86 3.43 1.22 -0.18
C ILE A 86 2.29 0.85 -1.14
N ILE A 87 1.11 1.43 -0.98
CA ILE A 87 -0.03 1.24 -1.91
C ILE A 87 0.38 1.59 -3.34
N ARG A 88 1.04 2.73 -3.54
CA ARG A 88 1.53 3.16 -4.85
C ARG A 88 2.51 2.17 -5.47
N SER A 89 3.49 1.73 -4.70
CA SER A 89 4.49 0.75 -5.16
C SER A 89 3.86 -0.61 -5.43
N ALA A 90 2.96 -1.09 -4.54
CA ALA A 90 2.27 -2.36 -4.69
C ALA A 90 1.45 -2.42 -5.98
N ALA A 91 0.64 -1.38 -6.26
CA ALA A 91 -0.11 -1.27 -7.51
C ALA A 91 0.83 -1.21 -8.74
N SER A 92 1.94 -0.45 -8.65
CA SER A 92 2.90 -0.31 -9.76
C SER A 92 3.61 -1.63 -10.11
N PHE A 93 3.81 -2.50 -9.13
CA PHE A 93 4.51 -3.76 -9.30
C PHE A 93 3.59 -4.99 -9.33
N ASN A 94 2.28 -4.79 -9.52
CA ASN A 94 1.28 -5.86 -9.64
C ASN A 94 1.19 -6.77 -8.41
N ILE A 95 1.34 -6.23 -7.21
CA ILE A 95 0.96 -6.92 -5.97
C ILE A 95 -0.56 -7.06 -5.96
N ASP A 96 -1.06 -8.24 -5.63
CA ASP A 96 -2.49 -8.56 -5.73
C ASP A 96 -3.34 -7.93 -4.63
N GLY A 97 -2.77 -7.63 -3.47
CA GLY A 97 -3.49 -6.96 -2.41
C GLY A 97 -2.67 -6.61 -1.17
N LEU A 98 -3.24 -5.73 -0.37
CA LEU A 98 -2.68 -5.23 0.88
C LEU A 98 -3.55 -5.73 2.05
N ILE A 99 -2.93 -6.39 3.03
CA ILE A 99 -3.56 -6.82 4.27
C ILE A 99 -3.16 -5.84 5.38
N VAL A 100 -4.15 -5.23 6.01
CA VAL A 100 -3.95 -4.26 7.09
C VAL A 100 -4.91 -4.54 8.25
N LYS A 101 -4.50 -4.15 9.45
CA LYS A 101 -5.39 -4.21 10.61
C LYS A 101 -6.39 -3.06 10.56
N GLU A 102 -7.69 -3.35 10.59
CA GLU A 102 -8.77 -2.38 10.43
C GLU A 102 -8.59 -1.13 11.31
N ARG A 103 -8.25 -1.31 12.59
CA ARG A 103 -8.08 -0.19 13.53
C ARG A 103 -6.85 0.69 13.27
N HIS A 104 -5.90 0.23 12.45
CA HIS A 104 -4.66 0.98 12.14
C HIS A 104 -4.65 1.53 10.73
N PHE A 105 -5.63 1.16 9.91
CA PHE A 105 -5.72 1.66 8.54
C PHE A 105 -6.37 3.05 8.52
N PRO A 106 -5.64 4.10 8.09
CA PRO A 106 -6.10 5.48 8.18
C PRO A 106 -7.02 5.86 7.00
N ARG A 107 -8.21 5.27 6.95
CA ARG A 107 -9.20 5.43 5.86
C ARG A 107 -9.53 6.88 5.52
N GLU A 108 -9.55 7.75 6.53
CA GLU A 108 -9.92 9.16 6.38
C GLU A 108 -8.70 10.04 6.03
N SER A 109 -7.49 9.50 6.02
CA SER A 109 -6.29 10.31 5.86
C SER A 109 -6.08 10.76 4.43
N LYS A 110 -6.26 12.04 4.20
CA LYS A 110 -5.95 12.72 2.94
C LYS A 110 -4.47 12.58 2.58
N LEU A 111 -3.61 12.49 3.59
CA LEU A 111 -2.18 12.31 3.41
C LEU A 111 -1.84 10.95 2.82
N MET A 112 -2.54 9.88 3.25
CA MET A 112 -2.42 8.55 2.65
C MET A 112 -2.87 8.59 1.18
N TYR A 113 -4.05 9.14 0.88
CA TYR A 113 -4.54 9.26 -0.50
C TYR A 113 -3.59 10.05 -1.39
N LYS A 114 -3.04 11.17 -0.87
CA LYS A 114 -2.06 11.97 -1.61
C LYS A 114 -0.79 11.18 -1.91
N SER A 115 -0.25 10.45 -0.93
CA SER A 115 0.94 9.62 -1.10
C SER A 115 0.71 8.45 -2.05
N ALA A 116 -0.48 7.85 -2.02
CA ALA A 116 -0.90 6.79 -2.93
C ALA A 116 -1.11 7.27 -4.38
N SER A 117 -1.33 8.58 -4.59
CA SER A 117 -1.38 9.19 -5.94
C SER A 117 -2.37 8.52 -6.90
N GLY A 118 -3.57 8.16 -6.43
CA GLY A 118 -4.60 7.44 -7.18
C GLY A 118 -4.44 5.93 -7.25
N CYS A 119 -3.29 5.38 -6.87
CA CYS A 119 -3.02 3.95 -6.97
C CYS A 119 -3.86 3.08 -6.03
N ILE A 120 -4.54 3.69 -5.06
CA ILE A 120 -5.46 2.98 -4.16
C ILE A 120 -6.63 2.32 -4.90
N GLU A 121 -7.04 2.87 -6.04
CA GLU A 121 -8.09 2.32 -6.92
C GLU A 121 -7.64 1.01 -7.63
N HIS A 122 -6.34 0.78 -7.71
CA HIS A 122 -5.74 -0.33 -8.44
C HIS A 122 -5.26 -1.48 -7.54
N LEU A 123 -5.42 -1.35 -6.22
CA LEU A 123 -4.98 -2.36 -5.24
C LEU A 123 -6.15 -2.83 -4.38
N LYS A 124 -6.30 -4.13 -4.19
CA LYS A 124 -7.29 -4.68 -3.25
C LYS A 124 -6.79 -4.53 -1.82
N ILE A 125 -7.57 -3.87 -0.97
CA ILE A 125 -7.23 -3.67 0.44
C ILE A 125 -8.13 -4.57 1.29
N PHE A 126 -7.50 -5.44 2.06
CA PHE A 126 -8.15 -6.37 2.97
C PHE A 126 -7.95 -5.90 4.41
N GLU A 127 -8.97 -5.30 4.98
CA GLU A 127 -8.97 -4.88 6.36
C GLU A 127 -9.42 -6.03 7.25
N VAL A 128 -8.54 -6.43 8.14
CA VAL A 128 -8.75 -7.58 9.01
C VAL A 128 -8.75 -7.15 10.47
N SER A 129 -9.57 -7.79 11.27
CA SER A 129 -9.59 -7.55 12.73
C SER A 129 -8.34 -8.10 13.40
N ASN A 130 -7.78 -9.21 12.89
CA ASN A 130 -6.63 -9.89 13.47
C ASN A 130 -5.70 -10.46 12.40
N ILE A 131 -4.48 -9.92 12.30
CA ILE A 131 -3.45 -10.37 11.35
C ILE A 131 -3.06 -11.82 11.61
N ASN A 132 -2.87 -12.24 12.88
CA ASN A 132 -2.44 -13.60 13.20
C ASN A 132 -3.43 -14.66 12.70
N THR A 133 -4.72 -14.43 12.94
CA THR A 133 -5.78 -15.32 12.47
C THR A 133 -5.81 -15.37 10.93
N THR A 134 -5.59 -14.24 10.28
CA THR A 134 -5.55 -14.15 8.82
C THR A 134 -4.32 -14.87 8.25
N LEU A 135 -3.13 -14.68 8.82
CA LEU A 135 -1.92 -15.38 8.40
C LEU A 135 -2.09 -16.90 8.56
N LYS A 136 -2.59 -17.35 9.72
CA LYS A 136 -2.88 -18.78 9.96
C LYS A 136 -3.80 -19.34 8.86
N TYR A 137 -4.93 -18.67 8.61
CA TYR A 137 -5.88 -19.08 7.58
C TYR A 137 -5.24 -19.15 6.18
N LEU A 138 -4.43 -18.16 5.80
CA LEU A 138 -3.79 -18.12 4.48
C LEU A 138 -2.72 -19.20 4.32
N ARG A 139 -1.97 -19.54 5.39
CA ARG A 139 -1.04 -20.68 5.38
C ARG A 139 -1.78 -22.01 5.12
N GLU A 140 -2.95 -22.21 5.72
CA GLU A 140 -3.84 -23.36 5.43
C GLU A 140 -4.36 -23.38 3.97
N LYS A 141 -4.20 -22.25 3.25
CA LYS A 141 -4.53 -22.10 1.81
C LYS A 141 -3.27 -22.07 0.93
N ASN A 142 -2.18 -22.64 1.42
CA ASN A 142 -0.90 -22.78 0.71
C ASN A 142 -0.24 -21.41 0.35
N PHE A 143 -0.34 -20.43 1.25
CA PHE A 143 0.46 -19.22 1.20
C PHE A 143 1.72 -19.39 2.05
N TRP A 144 2.87 -19.04 1.50
CA TRP A 144 4.13 -18.90 2.23
C TRP A 144 4.25 -17.48 2.79
N VAL A 145 4.62 -17.36 4.06
CA VAL A 145 4.78 -16.07 4.75
C VAL A 145 6.26 -15.74 4.91
N TYR A 146 6.69 -14.67 4.26
CA TYR A 146 8.04 -14.14 4.32
C TYR A 146 8.07 -12.91 5.22
N GLY A 147 8.74 -13.01 6.37
CA GLY A 147 8.91 -11.90 7.30
C GLY A 147 10.20 -11.13 6.98
N PHE A 148 10.05 -9.82 6.78
CA PHE A 148 11.19 -8.93 6.53
C PHE A 148 11.75 -8.38 7.83
N ASP A 149 12.95 -8.85 8.21
CA ASP A 149 13.66 -8.46 9.43
C ASP A 149 15.14 -8.24 9.09
N ALA A 150 15.67 -7.06 9.44
CA ALA A 150 17.06 -6.68 9.18
C ALA A 150 18.07 -7.64 9.82
N ASN A 151 17.70 -8.34 10.91
CA ASN A 151 18.55 -9.30 11.62
C ASN A 151 18.51 -10.70 11.01
N SER A 152 17.75 -10.93 9.95
CA SER A 152 17.70 -12.24 9.28
C SER A 152 19.03 -12.59 8.63
N LYS A 153 19.27 -13.89 8.47
CA LYS A 153 20.50 -14.38 7.81
C LYS A 153 20.36 -14.41 6.30
N GLU A 154 19.20 -14.81 5.80
CA GLU A 154 18.89 -15.01 4.38
C GLU A 154 18.57 -13.70 3.69
N ASP A 155 19.19 -13.47 2.54
CA ASP A 155 18.85 -12.32 1.69
C ASP A 155 17.60 -12.65 0.84
N PHE A 156 16.68 -11.69 0.72
CA PHE A 156 15.44 -11.87 -0.03
C PHE A 156 15.68 -12.12 -1.53
N VAL A 157 16.83 -11.73 -2.06
CA VAL A 157 17.20 -11.94 -3.47
C VAL A 157 17.47 -13.39 -3.80
N ASP A 158 17.87 -14.20 -2.78
CA ASP A 158 18.17 -15.61 -2.92
C ASP A 158 16.92 -16.51 -2.83
N VAL A 159 15.78 -15.92 -2.48
CA VAL A 159 14.49 -16.61 -2.37
C VAL A 159 13.92 -16.91 -3.74
N LYS A 160 13.44 -18.13 -3.94
CA LYS A 160 12.60 -18.49 -5.09
C LYS A 160 11.14 -18.10 -4.81
N TRP A 161 10.66 -17.07 -5.49
CA TRP A 161 9.31 -16.52 -5.32
C TRP A 161 8.27 -17.30 -6.14
N GLU A 162 7.96 -18.51 -5.70
CA GLU A 162 6.99 -19.39 -6.36
C GLU A 162 5.68 -19.50 -5.57
N GLY A 163 4.56 -19.71 -6.28
CA GLY A 163 3.26 -19.90 -5.67
C GLY A 163 2.68 -18.65 -4.99
N ASN A 164 1.82 -18.91 -4.00
CA ASN A 164 1.18 -17.82 -3.22
C ASN A 164 2.11 -17.35 -2.11
N SER A 165 2.29 -16.04 -1.99
CA SER A 165 3.21 -15.43 -1.02
C SER A 165 2.59 -14.27 -0.26
N ILE A 166 2.98 -14.11 1.00
CA ILE A 166 2.67 -12.98 1.85
C ILE A 166 3.98 -12.35 2.30
N LEU A 167 4.13 -11.07 1.99
CA LEU A 167 5.27 -10.25 2.36
C LEU A 167 4.91 -9.49 3.63
N LEU A 168 5.39 -9.96 4.77
CA LEU A 168 5.09 -9.39 6.07
C LEU A 168 6.13 -8.35 6.47
N PHE A 169 5.70 -7.09 6.57
CA PHE A 169 6.51 -5.98 7.07
C PHE A 169 6.01 -5.53 8.44
N GLY A 170 6.94 -5.33 9.36
CA GLY A 170 6.68 -4.82 10.71
C GLY A 170 6.75 -3.30 10.80
N SER A 171 6.49 -2.76 12.00
CA SER A 171 6.59 -1.33 12.28
C SER A 171 8.03 -0.82 12.23
N GLU A 172 8.18 0.48 11.93
CA GLU A 172 9.45 1.17 12.04
C GLU A 172 9.95 1.17 13.49
N GLY A 173 11.19 0.78 13.72
CA GLY A 173 11.84 0.73 15.03
C GLY A 173 11.64 -0.58 15.82
N PHE A 174 10.50 -1.27 15.70
CA PHE A 174 10.24 -2.51 16.44
C PHE A 174 10.20 -3.77 15.56
N GLY A 175 10.21 -3.58 14.22
CA GLY A 175 10.11 -4.69 13.28
C GLY A 175 8.79 -5.46 13.38
N ILE A 176 8.84 -6.76 13.08
CA ILE A 176 7.67 -7.65 13.18
C ILE A 176 7.47 -8.06 14.64
N LYS A 177 6.25 -7.91 15.16
CA LYS A 177 5.91 -8.34 16.52
C LYS A 177 6.10 -9.86 16.70
N LYS A 178 6.33 -10.29 17.95
CA LYS A 178 6.51 -11.72 18.30
C LYS A 178 5.33 -12.61 17.83
N HIS A 179 4.09 -12.12 17.85
CA HIS A 179 2.95 -12.95 17.47
C HIS A 179 2.83 -13.19 15.96
N PRO A 180 2.88 -12.17 15.09
CA PRO A 180 2.95 -12.40 13.64
C PRO A 180 4.18 -13.19 13.20
N SER A 181 5.35 -12.99 13.84
CA SER A 181 6.57 -13.74 13.52
C SER A 181 6.45 -15.25 13.73
N LYS A 182 5.52 -15.72 14.55
CA LYS A 182 5.24 -17.17 14.70
C LYS A 182 4.58 -17.79 13.47
N TYR A 183 4.08 -16.99 12.57
CA TYR A 183 3.43 -17.43 11.32
C TYR A 183 4.30 -17.20 10.10
N THR A 184 5.54 -16.70 10.26
CA THR A 184 6.50 -16.64 9.17
C THR A 184 7.07 -18.04 8.89
N ASP A 185 7.14 -18.40 7.62
CA ASP A 185 7.78 -19.61 7.16
C ASP A 185 9.27 -19.33 6.86
N PHE A 186 9.56 -18.12 6.38
CA PHE A 186 10.90 -17.64 6.10
C PHE A 186 11.10 -16.25 6.69
N ASN A 187 12.27 -16.00 7.27
CA ASN A 187 12.71 -14.68 7.69
C ASN A 187 13.85 -14.24 6.77
N VAL A 188 13.63 -13.12 6.09
CA VAL A 188 14.54 -12.59 5.06
C VAL A 188 14.88 -11.15 5.35
N LYS A 189 16.04 -10.70 4.86
CA LYS A 189 16.48 -9.31 4.95
C LYS A 189 16.69 -8.70 3.57
N ILE A 190 16.72 -7.38 3.53
CA ILE A 190 17.33 -6.62 2.46
C ILE A 190 18.76 -6.32 2.88
N ASN A 191 19.72 -6.77 2.10
CA ASN A 191 21.13 -6.51 2.40
C ASN A 191 21.44 -5.03 2.13
N ILE A 192 21.86 -4.32 3.18
CA ILE A 192 22.21 -2.89 3.14
C ILE A 192 23.58 -2.68 3.79
N ASN A 193 24.13 -1.48 3.69
CA ASN A 193 25.35 -1.11 4.38
C ASN A 193 25.21 -1.35 5.89
N SER A 194 26.19 -2.05 6.48
CA SER A 194 26.24 -2.41 7.91
C SER A 194 26.19 -1.23 8.88
N ASP A 195 26.60 -0.05 8.43
CA ASP A 195 26.60 1.18 9.23
C ASP A 195 25.20 1.83 9.30
N ILE A 196 24.24 1.30 8.54
CA ILE A 196 22.85 1.79 8.48
C ILE A 196 21.94 0.76 9.14
N GLU A 197 21.18 1.18 10.15
CA GLU A 197 20.31 0.30 10.94
C GLU A 197 19.16 -0.28 10.11
N SER A 198 18.48 0.55 9.34
CA SER A 198 17.31 0.15 8.53
C SER A 198 17.02 1.11 7.40
N LEU A 199 16.25 0.65 6.41
CA LEU A 199 15.61 1.48 5.41
C LEU A 199 14.20 1.88 5.87
N ASN A 200 13.72 3.02 5.37
CA ASN A 200 12.31 3.34 5.48
C ASN A 200 11.46 2.21 4.88
N ILE A 201 10.38 1.84 5.57
CA ILE A 201 9.54 0.69 5.21
C ILE A 201 8.97 0.77 3.79
N SER A 202 8.59 1.96 3.32
CA SER A 202 8.04 2.11 1.95
C SER A 202 9.11 1.90 0.87
N ASN A 203 10.35 2.26 1.15
CA ASN A 203 11.50 1.99 0.27
C ASN A 203 11.81 0.50 0.25
N SER A 204 11.84 -0.14 1.42
CA SER A 204 12.03 -1.59 1.56
C SER A 204 10.98 -2.36 0.75
N ALA A 205 9.71 -2.00 0.92
CA ALA A 205 8.60 -2.62 0.19
C ALA A 205 8.75 -2.45 -1.33
N ALA A 206 9.10 -1.25 -1.80
CA ALA A 206 9.27 -0.98 -3.23
C ALA A 206 10.40 -1.82 -3.87
N ILE A 207 11.54 -1.97 -3.17
CA ILE A 207 12.66 -2.81 -3.61
C ILE A 207 12.23 -4.27 -3.76
N VAL A 208 11.55 -4.80 -2.74
CA VAL A 208 11.06 -6.19 -2.72
C VAL A 208 10.03 -6.44 -3.82
N PHE A 209 9.05 -5.54 -3.97
CA PHE A 209 8.01 -5.69 -4.99
C PHE A 209 8.58 -5.65 -6.41
N HIS A 210 9.52 -4.76 -6.67
CA HIS A 210 10.23 -4.70 -7.95
C HIS A 210 10.95 -6.02 -8.25
N HIS A 211 11.72 -6.55 -7.31
CA HIS A 211 12.46 -7.80 -7.46
C HIS A 211 11.51 -8.97 -7.76
N ILE A 212 10.44 -9.15 -6.98
CA ILE A 212 9.46 -10.22 -7.19
C ILE A 212 8.80 -10.12 -8.57
N LYS A 213 8.46 -8.89 -9.00
CA LYS A 213 7.90 -8.68 -10.35
C LYS A 213 8.86 -9.11 -11.45
N GLN A 214 10.16 -8.89 -11.28
CA GLN A 214 11.15 -9.31 -12.27
C GLN A 214 11.28 -10.85 -12.31
N GLN A 215 11.34 -11.51 -11.17
CA GLN A 215 11.42 -12.97 -11.10
C GLN A 215 10.16 -13.65 -11.68
N LYS A 216 8.96 -13.18 -11.36
CA LYS A 216 7.68 -13.73 -11.89
C LYS A 216 7.44 -13.47 -13.37
N LYS A 217 8.23 -12.62 -14.06
CA LYS A 217 8.20 -12.44 -15.51
C LYS A 217 9.07 -13.45 -16.25
N ILE A 218 10.02 -14.06 -15.58
CA ILE A 218 11.00 -14.98 -16.14
C ILE A 218 10.48 -16.43 -16.06
N SER A 219 9.50 -16.68 -15.21
CA SER A 219 8.80 -17.97 -15.06
C SER A 219 7.50 -17.98 -15.83
#